data_a435aad8ce940d47443b55be58ab229e
#
_entry.id   a435aad8ce940d47443b55be58ab229e
#
_cell.length_a   1.000
_cell.length_b   1.000
_cell.length_c   1.000
_cell.angle_alpha   90.00
_cell.angle_beta   90.00
_cell.angle_gamma   90.00
#
_symmetry.space_group_name_H-M   'P 1'
#
loop_
_entity.id
_entity.type
_entity.pdbx_description
1 polymer ?
#
loop_
_entity_poly.entity_id
_entity_poly.type
_entity_poly.pdbx_seq_one_letter_code
_entity_poly.pdbx_strand_id
1 'polypeptide(L)'
;TATDGFTGTASVAVKDGSYTDAAGNPGSAGSDTVAVDTQAPTASITLDGNITPDDVINAAESKQDIAVTGTVGGDVKEGDTVTLTVNGKAFTGLVLADKTFSINVPGSDLVADGDKVIDAKVTTTDAAGNSTTVTDTEGYSVDTQGPSVVVDIVDGALNVADKVSSVTFTFSEVPVGFSANDLSISGGTISNLVQSTSDPKVWTATF
;
A
#
# COMPACT_ATOMS: atom_id res chain seq x y z
N THR A 1 30.12 28.70 -12.56
CA THR A 1 29.11 27.72 -12.12
C THR A 1 29.59 26.34 -12.42
N ALA A 2 29.35 25.38 -11.52
CA ALA A 2 29.59 23.98 -11.79
C ALA A 2 28.63 23.45 -12.87
N THR A 3 29.05 22.44 -13.63
CA THR A 3 28.21 21.78 -14.63
C THR A 3 27.29 20.79 -13.93
N ASP A 4 26.01 20.75 -14.28
CA ASP A 4 25.07 19.77 -13.74
C ASP A 4 25.47 18.34 -14.12
N GLY A 5 25.33 17.40 -13.18
CA GLY A 5 25.71 16.01 -13.36
C GLY A 5 27.22 15.74 -13.41
N PHE A 6 28.04 16.66 -12.92
CA PHE A 6 29.49 16.52 -12.88
C PHE A 6 29.97 16.07 -11.50
N THR A 7 30.81 15.05 -11.47
CA THR A 7 31.54 14.62 -10.27
C THR A 7 33.04 14.57 -10.59
N GLY A 8 33.86 15.37 -9.89
CA GLY A 8 35.30 15.44 -10.12
C GLY A 8 35.92 16.71 -9.57
N THR A 9 37.09 17.04 -10.10
CA THR A 9 37.81 18.26 -9.72
C THR A 9 37.66 19.30 -10.82
N ALA A 10 37.08 20.44 -10.47
CA ALA A 10 37.11 21.63 -11.32
C ALA A 10 38.39 22.42 -11.08
N SER A 11 38.92 23.05 -12.12
CA SER A 11 40.15 23.85 -12.04
C SER A 11 40.04 25.14 -12.86
N VAL A 12 40.72 26.19 -12.38
CA VAL A 12 40.96 27.39 -13.12
C VAL A 12 42.45 27.66 -13.15
N ALA A 13 42.96 27.97 -14.32
CA ALA A 13 44.41 28.26 -14.48
C ALA A 13 44.62 29.49 -15.36
N VAL A 14 45.61 30.27 -14.99
CA VAL A 14 46.17 31.34 -15.81
C VAL A 14 47.46 30.83 -16.41
N LYS A 15 47.62 30.94 -17.72
CA LYS A 15 48.79 30.44 -18.46
C LYS A 15 49.97 31.39 -18.24
N ASP A 16 51.14 30.81 -18.16
CA ASP A 16 52.41 31.55 -18.10
C ASP A 16 52.53 32.49 -19.29
N GLY A 17 52.93 33.73 -19.06
CA GLY A 17 53.12 34.74 -20.12
C GLY A 17 51.82 35.23 -20.80
N SER A 18 50.62 34.83 -20.34
CA SER A 18 49.34 35.22 -20.94
C SER A 18 48.87 36.65 -20.63
N TYR A 19 49.59 37.32 -19.75
CA TYR A 19 49.35 38.74 -19.38
C TYR A 19 50.69 39.42 -19.09
N THR A 20 50.74 40.74 -19.09
CA THR A 20 51.92 41.54 -18.81
C THR A 20 51.61 42.65 -17.81
N ASP A 21 52.63 43.16 -17.14
CA ASP A 21 52.50 44.43 -16.39
C ASP A 21 52.56 45.63 -17.34
N ALA A 22 52.43 46.84 -16.78
CA ALA A 22 52.47 48.11 -17.56
C ALA A 22 53.85 48.38 -18.20
N ALA A 23 54.91 47.74 -17.78
CA ALA A 23 56.27 47.84 -18.35
C ALA A 23 56.54 46.77 -19.45
N GLY A 24 55.55 45.81 -19.69
CA GLY A 24 55.67 44.77 -20.68
C GLY A 24 56.28 43.46 -20.16
N ASN A 25 56.53 43.31 -18.86
CA ASN A 25 57.06 42.03 -18.31
C ASN A 25 55.99 40.95 -18.28
N PRO A 26 56.24 39.68 -18.71
CA PRO A 26 55.29 38.61 -18.70
C PRO A 26 54.92 38.16 -17.27
N GLY A 27 53.64 37.91 -17.04
CA GLY A 27 53.13 37.38 -15.79
C GLY A 27 53.32 35.86 -15.67
N SER A 28 53.38 35.35 -14.46
CA SER A 28 53.55 33.90 -14.16
C SER A 28 52.22 33.13 -14.19
N ALA A 29 52.30 31.82 -14.39
CA ALA A 29 51.18 30.91 -14.29
C ALA A 29 50.65 30.85 -12.85
N GLY A 30 49.37 30.56 -12.72
CA GLY A 30 48.69 30.26 -11.44
C GLY A 30 47.51 29.33 -11.69
N SER A 31 47.20 28.48 -10.74
CA SER A 31 46.03 27.61 -10.82
C SER A 31 45.45 27.31 -9.43
N ASP A 32 44.15 27.03 -9.40
CA ASP A 32 43.46 26.52 -8.22
C ASP A 32 42.43 25.48 -8.62
N THR A 33 42.06 24.63 -7.67
CA THR A 33 41.13 23.48 -7.89
C THR A 33 40.11 23.38 -6.77
N VAL A 34 38.92 22.85 -7.10
CA VAL A 34 37.87 22.57 -6.15
C VAL A 34 37.19 21.22 -6.49
N ALA A 35 36.90 20.40 -5.48
CA ALA A 35 36.06 19.23 -5.66
C ALA A 35 34.61 19.66 -5.92
N VAL A 36 34.01 19.06 -6.92
CA VAL A 36 32.63 19.33 -7.35
C VAL A 36 31.89 18.01 -7.48
N ASP A 37 30.73 17.90 -6.87
CA ASP A 37 29.77 16.83 -7.10
C ASP A 37 28.39 17.45 -7.22
N THR A 38 27.82 17.42 -8.43
CA THR A 38 26.48 17.92 -8.76
C THR A 38 25.60 16.80 -9.32
N GLN A 39 26.08 15.54 -9.22
CA GLN A 39 25.30 14.39 -9.66
C GLN A 39 24.35 13.94 -8.57
N ALA A 40 23.04 14.01 -8.85
CA ALA A 40 22.04 13.49 -7.92
C ALA A 40 22.10 11.97 -7.81
N PRO A 41 21.88 11.39 -6.63
CA PRO A 41 21.79 9.94 -6.45
C PRO A 41 20.59 9.36 -7.22
N THR A 42 20.69 8.11 -7.63
CA THR A 42 19.57 7.34 -8.21
C THR A 42 18.67 6.79 -7.10
N ALA A 43 17.37 6.69 -7.35
CA ALA A 43 16.44 6.10 -6.39
C ALA A 43 15.28 5.39 -7.10
N SER A 44 14.70 4.38 -6.45
CA SER A 44 13.40 3.79 -6.77
C SER A 44 12.70 3.35 -5.49
N ILE A 45 11.37 3.27 -5.54
CA ILE A 45 10.53 2.69 -4.50
C ILE A 45 9.41 1.91 -5.18
N THR A 46 9.03 0.78 -4.61
CA THR A 46 7.91 -0.04 -5.07
C THR A 46 7.21 -0.63 -3.86
N LEU A 47 5.91 -0.37 -3.74
CA LEU A 47 5.02 -1.02 -2.79
C LEU A 47 4.70 -2.45 -3.26
N ASP A 48 4.49 -3.36 -2.31
CA ASP A 48 3.96 -4.67 -2.65
C ASP A 48 2.48 -4.53 -3.05
N GLY A 49 2.07 -5.23 -4.12
CA GLY A 49 0.77 -5.07 -4.77
C GLY A 49 -0.44 -5.61 -3.99
N ASN A 50 -0.26 -6.08 -2.76
CA ASN A 50 -1.35 -6.50 -1.88
C ASN A 50 -0.97 -6.17 -0.44
N ILE A 51 -1.78 -5.36 0.24
CA ILE A 51 -1.55 -4.99 1.64
C ILE A 51 -2.11 -6.02 2.63
N THR A 52 -3.03 -6.89 2.16
CA THR A 52 -3.55 -8.09 2.83
C THR A 52 -3.55 -9.26 1.84
N PRO A 53 -3.78 -10.51 2.26
CA PRO A 53 -3.76 -11.65 1.33
C PRO A 53 -4.72 -11.56 0.14
N ASP A 54 -5.83 -10.84 0.27
CA ASP A 54 -6.85 -10.65 -0.76
C ASP A 54 -6.99 -9.17 -1.20
N ASP A 55 -6.14 -8.31 -0.68
CA ASP A 55 -6.13 -6.86 -0.93
C ASP A 55 -7.45 -6.15 -0.55
N VAL A 56 -8.16 -6.70 0.44
CA VAL A 56 -9.39 -6.15 0.98
C VAL A 56 -9.27 -5.99 2.50
N ILE A 57 -9.51 -4.81 3.02
CA ILE A 57 -9.58 -4.58 4.48
C ILE A 57 -10.96 -4.99 4.98
N ASN A 58 -11.03 -6.09 5.70
CA ASN A 58 -12.26 -6.61 6.29
C ASN A 58 -12.51 -6.05 7.71
N ALA A 59 -13.65 -6.46 8.33
CA ALA A 59 -14.06 -6.00 9.67
C ALA A 59 -13.09 -6.38 10.81
N ALA A 60 -12.29 -7.43 10.65
CA ALA A 60 -11.28 -7.84 11.63
C ALA A 60 -9.99 -7.03 11.44
N GLU A 61 -9.53 -6.90 10.21
CA GLU A 61 -8.33 -6.14 9.83
C GLU A 61 -8.48 -4.65 10.07
N SER A 62 -9.70 -4.10 9.95
CA SER A 62 -9.99 -2.70 10.28
C SER A 62 -9.65 -2.31 11.73
N LYS A 63 -9.47 -3.30 12.62
CA LYS A 63 -9.17 -3.11 14.06
C LYS A 63 -7.73 -3.45 14.42
N GLN A 64 -6.90 -3.77 13.44
CA GLN A 64 -5.52 -4.19 13.59
C GLN A 64 -4.59 -3.23 12.85
N ASP A 65 -3.29 -3.32 13.13
CA ASP A 65 -2.27 -2.69 12.31
C ASP A 65 -1.98 -3.60 11.12
N ILE A 66 -1.98 -3.02 9.93
CA ILE A 66 -1.65 -3.67 8.66
C ILE A 66 -0.22 -3.29 8.29
N ALA A 67 0.62 -4.29 8.07
CA ALA A 67 1.99 -4.09 7.64
C ALA A 67 2.03 -3.82 6.14
N VAL A 68 2.24 -2.57 5.76
CA VAL A 68 2.48 -2.17 4.37
C VAL A 68 3.96 -2.34 4.08
N THR A 69 4.27 -3.15 3.08
CA THR A 69 5.64 -3.56 2.72
C THR A 69 6.01 -3.12 1.31
N GLY A 70 7.30 -3.17 1.03
CA GLY A 70 7.82 -2.84 -0.29
C GLY A 70 9.34 -2.84 -0.33
N THR A 71 9.88 -2.43 -1.47
CA THR A 71 11.30 -2.41 -1.76
C THR A 71 11.77 -1.05 -2.25
N VAL A 72 13.03 -0.76 -2.06
CA VAL A 72 13.70 0.42 -2.62
C VAL A 72 14.93 0.01 -3.43
N GLY A 73 15.37 0.88 -4.34
CA GLY A 73 16.53 0.62 -5.19
C GLY A 73 17.41 1.83 -5.42
N GLY A 74 18.42 1.65 -6.26
CA GLY A 74 19.42 2.68 -6.54
C GLY A 74 20.31 2.94 -5.32
N ASP A 75 20.62 4.20 -5.10
CA ASP A 75 21.48 4.70 -4.01
C ASP A 75 20.74 4.89 -2.68
N VAL A 76 19.44 4.54 -2.60
CA VAL A 76 18.71 4.46 -1.33
C VAL A 76 19.42 3.44 -0.43
N LYS A 77 19.64 3.76 0.84
CA LYS A 77 20.46 2.97 1.77
C LYS A 77 19.70 2.61 3.04
N GLU A 78 20.21 1.61 3.74
CA GLU A 78 19.76 1.27 5.09
C GLU A 78 19.72 2.52 5.97
N GLY A 79 18.61 2.70 6.68
CA GLY A 79 18.37 3.86 7.55
C GLY A 79 17.74 5.06 6.84
N ASP A 80 17.63 5.09 5.51
CA ASP A 80 16.82 6.10 4.82
C ASP A 80 15.35 5.94 5.24
N THR A 81 14.62 7.06 5.34
CA THR A 81 13.23 7.06 5.82
C THR A 81 12.26 6.92 4.66
N VAL A 82 11.41 5.89 4.71
CA VAL A 82 10.20 5.79 3.90
C VAL A 82 9.05 6.43 4.65
N THR A 83 8.26 7.21 3.94
CA THR A 83 7.01 7.80 4.46
C THR A 83 5.84 7.29 3.62
N LEU A 84 4.85 6.70 4.30
CA LEU A 84 3.53 6.42 3.73
C LEU A 84 2.56 7.53 4.13
N THR A 85 1.69 7.92 3.20
CA THR A 85 0.56 8.82 3.49
C THR A 85 -0.73 8.05 3.26
N VAL A 86 -1.58 7.98 4.29
CA VAL A 86 -2.89 7.32 4.27
C VAL A 86 -3.86 8.19 5.04
N ASN A 87 -5.03 8.46 4.49
CA ASN A 87 -6.05 9.29 5.14
C ASN A 87 -5.49 10.67 5.62
N GLY A 88 -4.56 11.25 4.84
CA GLY A 88 -3.88 12.49 5.17
C GLY A 88 -2.89 12.42 6.34
N LYS A 89 -2.61 11.23 6.89
CA LYS A 89 -1.63 10.99 7.96
C LYS A 89 -0.35 10.40 7.41
N ALA A 90 0.79 10.76 8.00
CA ALA A 90 2.08 10.20 7.65
C ALA A 90 2.49 9.08 8.63
N PHE A 91 2.89 7.94 8.07
CA PHE A 91 3.48 6.80 8.77
C PHE A 91 4.89 6.60 8.25
N THR A 92 5.87 6.41 9.12
CA THR A 92 7.28 6.34 8.71
C THR A 92 7.92 5.04 9.17
N GLY A 93 8.87 4.56 8.37
CA GLY A 93 9.73 3.43 8.69
C GLY A 93 11.10 3.59 8.05
N LEU A 94 12.05 2.77 8.47
CA LEU A 94 13.40 2.80 7.93
C LEU A 94 13.58 1.71 6.89
N VAL A 95 14.37 2.00 5.88
CA VAL A 95 14.87 1.02 4.93
C VAL A 95 15.81 0.05 5.66
N LEU A 96 15.60 -1.24 5.47
CA LEU A 96 16.41 -2.32 6.02
C LEU A 96 17.64 -2.62 5.14
N ALA A 97 18.58 -3.42 5.67
CA ALA A 97 19.82 -3.77 4.98
C ALA A 97 19.62 -4.49 3.64
N ASP A 98 18.51 -5.19 3.50
CA ASP A 98 18.10 -5.92 2.27
C ASP A 98 17.32 -5.07 1.26
N LYS A 99 17.25 -3.75 1.50
CA LYS A 99 16.49 -2.79 0.69
C LYS A 99 14.96 -2.97 0.76
N THR A 100 14.45 -3.64 1.77
CA THR A 100 13.02 -3.73 2.06
C THR A 100 12.60 -2.70 3.12
N PHE A 101 11.31 -2.47 3.25
CA PHE A 101 10.70 -1.76 4.37
C PHE A 101 9.37 -2.40 4.78
N SER A 102 8.96 -2.19 6.02
CA SER A 102 7.66 -2.59 6.55
C SER A 102 7.18 -1.53 7.52
N ILE A 103 6.01 -0.97 7.27
CA ILE A 103 5.43 0.13 8.04
C ILE A 103 4.02 -0.23 8.45
N ASN A 104 3.75 -0.26 9.74
CA ASN A 104 2.42 -0.53 10.26
C ASN A 104 1.51 0.69 10.08
N VAL A 105 0.37 0.47 9.44
CA VAL A 105 -0.72 1.44 9.27
C VAL A 105 -1.96 0.90 9.98
N PRO A 106 -2.60 1.67 10.89
CA PRO A 106 -3.84 1.22 11.52
C PRO A 106 -4.92 0.94 10.47
N GLY A 107 -5.57 -0.24 10.54
CA GLY A 107 -6.67 -0.60 9.64
C GLY A 107 -7.82 0.39 9.67
N SER A 108 -8.04 1.06 10.81
CA SER A 108 -9.02 2.15 10.92
C SER A 108 -8.69 3.37 10.05
N ASP A 109 -7.41 3.68 9.82
CA ASP A 109 -7.00 4.76 8.92
C ASP A 109 -7.17 4.33 7.46
N LEU A 110 -6.87 3.07 7.13
CA LEU A 110 -7.15 2.50 5.81
C LEU A 110 -8.65 2.51 5.49
N VAL A 111 -9.52 2.17 6.46
CA VAL A 111 -10.98 2.27 6.27
C VAL A 111 -11.45 3.71 6.09
N ALA A 112 -10.87 4.65 6.83
CA ALA A 112 -11.25 6.07 6.79
C ALA A 112 -10.68 6.83 5.58
N ASP A 113 -9.68 6.26 4.89
CA ASP A 113 -9.04 6.85 3.73
C ASP A 113 -10.06 6.99 2.57
N GLY A 114 -10.16 8.20 2.01
CA GLY A 114 -11.23 8.54 1.06
C GLY A 114 -11.03 7.96 -0.33
N ASP A 115 -9.79 7.86 -0.79
CA ASP A 115 -9.42 7.39 -2.14
C ASP A 115 -8.94 5.92 -2.17
N LYS A 116 -8.69 5.32 -0.98
CA LYS A 116 -8.19 3.95 -0.86
C LYS A 116 -6.86 3.74 -1.57
N VAL A 117 -5.98 4.74 -1.47
CA VAL A 117 -4.65 4.74 -2.07
C VAL A 117 -3.60 5.06 -1.02
N ILE A 118 -2.58 4.25 -0.92
CA ILE A 118 -1.40 4.49 -0.11
C ILE A 118 -0.37 5.21 -0.98
N ASP A 119 0.01 6.43 -0.59
CA ASP A 119 1.15 7.12 -1.20
C ASP A 119 2.43 6.77 -0.45
N ALA A 120 3.46 6.32 -1.15
CA ALA A 120 4.78 6.07 -0.60
C ALA A 120 5.82 7.07 -1.15
N LYS A 121 6.75 7.46 -0.29
CA LYS A 121 7.84 8.36 -0.65
C LYS A 121 9.13 7.98 0.07
N VAL A 122 10.26 8.02 -0.64
CA VAL A 122 11.60 7.94 -0.06
C VAL A 122 12.48 9.05 -0.65
N THR A 123 13.35 9.61 0.19
CA THR A 123 14.38 10.55 -0.23
C THR A 123 15.74 10.00 0.18
N THR A 124 16.68 9.93 -0.76
CA THR A 124 18.09 9.61 -0.47
C THR A 124 18.98 10.81 -0.77
N THR A 125 20.06 10.92 -0.02
CA THR A 125 21.03 12.02 -0.14
C THR A 125 22.43 11.43 -0.19
N ASP A 126 23.25 11.92 -1.12
CA ASP A 126 24.66 11.55 -1.22
C ASP A 126 25.55 12.33 -0.22
N ALA A 127 26.85 12.07 -0.25
CA ALA A 127 27.81 12.71 0.65
C ALA A 127 28.06 14.20 0.32
N ALA A 128 27.76 14.63 -0.90
CA ALA A 128 27.90 16.02 -1.34
C ALA A 128 26.65 16.86 -1.02
N GLY A 129 25.54 16.22 -0.59
CA GLY A 129 24.27 16.87 -0.26
C GLY A 129 23.27 16.92 -1.43
N ASN A 130 23.54 16.27 -2.57
CA ASN A 130 22.55 16.12 -3.64
C ASN A 130 21.50 15.10 -3.22
N SER A 131 20.21 15.37 -3.51
CA SER A 131 19.10 14.55 -3.07
C SER A 131 18.18 14.16 -4.21
N THR A 132 17.64 12.96 -4.16
CA THR A 132 16.58 12.47 -5.05
C THR A 132 15.42 11.96 -4.23
N THR A 133 14.21 12.36 -4.61
CA THR A 133 12.95 11.88 -4.03
C THR A 133 12.17 11.12 -5.08
N VAL A 134 11.68 9.94 -4.71
CA VAL A 134 10.81 9.09 -5.55
C VAL A 134 9.58 8.69 -4.79
N THR A 135 8.51 8.39 -5.54
CA THR A 135 7.19 8.00 -5.01
C THR A 135 6.65 6.79 -5.73
N ASP A 136 5.75 6.08 -5.05
CA ASP A 136 4.92 5.01 -5.59
C ASP A 136 3.56 5.02 -4.92
N THR A 137 2.58 4.35 -5.50
CA THR A 137 1.22 4.29 -4.96
C THR A 137 0.66 2.88 -5.07
N GLU A 138 -0.12 2.46 -4.06
CA GLU A 138 -0.84 1.18 -4.04
C GLU A 138 -2.30 1.41 -3.66
N GLY A 139 -3.22 0.87 -4.47
CA GLY A 139 -4.65 0.91 -4.22
C GLY A 139 -5.12 -0.36 -3.51
N TYR A 140 -6.16 -0.26 -2.68
CA TYR A 140 -6.75 -1.40 -1.96
C TYR A 140 -8.27 -1.25 -1.88
N SER A 141 -8.95 -2.32 -1.44
CA SER A 141 -10.39 -2.33 -1.24
C SER A 141 -10.75 -2.41 0.25
N VAL A 142 -11.98 -2.02 0.59
CA VAL A 142 -12.51 -2.11 1.96
C VAL A 142 -13.90 -2.71 1.91
N ASP A 143 -14.09 -3.80 2.67
CA ASP A 143 -15.39 -4.39 2.96
C ASP A 143 -15.46 -4.81 4.44
N THR A 144 -16.11 -4.00 5.25
CA THR A 144 -16.27 -4.25 6.70
C THR A 144 -17.67 -4.73 7.08
N GLN A 145 -18.54 -5.00 6.09
CA GLN A 145 -19.88 -5.47 6.32
C GLN A 145 -19.96 -6.99 6.13
N GLY A 146 -20.42 -7.71 7.13
CA GLY A 146 -20.71 -9.12 6.98
C GLY A 146 -22.07 -9.36 6.34
N PRO A 147 -22.31 -10.55 5.76
CA PRO A 147 -23.61 -10.95 5.20
C PRO A 147 -24.71 -10.89 6.26
N SER A 148 -25.86 -10.30 5.90
CA SER A 148 -27.10 -10.45 6.63
C SER A 148 -28.00 -11.49 5.97
N VAL A 149 -28.94 -12.10 6.72
CA VAL A 149 -29.87 -13.09 6.19
C VAL A 149 -31.30 -12.77 6.60
N VAL A 150 -32.21 -12.92 5.66
CA VAL A 150 -33.65 -12.97 5.91
C VAL A 150 -34.09 -14.43 5.79
N VAL A 151 -34.77 -14.93 6.82
CA VAL A 151 -35.33 -16.28 6.84
C VAL A 151 -36.84 -16.18 6.73
N ASP A 152 -37.43 -16.92 5.81
CA ASP A 152 -38.87 -16.96 5.57
C ASP A 152 -39.35 -18.42 5.54
N ILE A 153 -40.32 -18.76 6.41
CA ILE A 153 -41.07 -20.02 6.38
C ILE A 153 -42.37 -19.71 5.64
N VAL A 154 -42.57 -20.35 4.49
CA VAL A 154 -43.63 -19.99 3.54
C VAL A 154 -45.04 -20.13 4.15
N ASP A 155 -45.24 -21.17 4.95
CA ASP A 155 -46.56 -21.41 5.56
C ASP A 155 -46.64 -20.70 6.91
N GLY A 156 -47.66 -19.85 7.08
CA GLY A 156 -47.87 -19.07 8.31
C GLY A 156 -48.36 -19.92 9.50
N ALA A 157 -48.78 -21.18 9.25
CA ALA A 157 -49.20 -22.15 10.28
C ALA A 157 -49.13 -23.57 9.73
N LEU A 158 -48.60 -24.46 10.56
CA LEU A 158 -48.60 -25.91 10.29
C LEU A 158 -49.55 -26.63 11.24
N ASN A 159 -50.15 -27.77 10.81
CA ASN A 159 -51.12 -28.53 11.59
C ASN A 159 -50.94 -30.04 11.34
N VAL A 160 -51.77 -30.90 11.94
CA VAL A 160 -51.63 -32.37 11.83
C VAL A 160 -51.87 -32.91 10.43
N ALA A 161 -52.54 -32.17 9.55
CA ALA A 161 -52.77 -32.53 8.16
C ALA A 161 -51.72 -31.95 7.21
N ASP A 162 -51.10 -30.84 7.62
CA ASP A 162 -50.05 -30.15 6.87
C ASP A 162 -48.86 -29.86 7.81
N LYS A 163 -47.80 -30.65 7.74
CA LYS A 163 -46.65 -30.66 8.65
C LYS A 163 -45.37 -30.21 8.02
N VAL A 164 -45.41 -29.79 6.75
CA VAL A 164 -44.20 -29.47 5.96
C VAL A 164 -44.32 -28.08 5.35
N SER A 165 -43.28 -27.30 5.47
CA SER A 165 -43.16 -25.99 4.83
C SER A 165 -41.86 -25.88 4.04
N SER A 166 -41.82 -24.99 3.11
CA SER A 166 -40.58 -24.52 2.51
C SER A 166 -39.97 -23.37 3.32
N VAL A 167 -38.68 -23.37 3.49
CA VAL A 167 -37.92 -22.27 4.12
C VAL A 167 -36.99 -21.69 3.12
N THR A 168 -36.96 -20.37 3.05
CA THR A 168 -36.04 -19.60 2.21
C THR A 168 -35.11 -18.78 3.08
N PHE A 169 -33.81 -18.83 2.77
CA PHE A 169 -32.76 -18.00 3.36
C PHE A 169 -32.26 -17.07 2.27
N THR A 170 -32.47 -15.77 2.40
CA THR A 170 -32.01 -14.75 1.45
C THR A 170 -30.91 -13.92 2.10
N PHE A 171 -29.69 -14.07 1.60
CA PHE A 171 -28.52 -13.34 2.08
C PHE A 171 -28.34 -12.03 1.31
N SER A 172 -27.76 -11.01 1.98
CA SER A 172 -27.38 -9.75 1.32
C SER A 172 -26.25 -9.92 0.31
N GLU A 173 -25.40 -10.94 0.52
CA GLU A 173 -24.27 -11.33 -0.35
C GLU A 173 -24.12 -12.85 -0.35
N VAL A 174 -23.27 -13.40 -1.22
CA VAL A 174 -23.07 -14.84 -1.31
C VAL A 174 -22.39 -15.35 -0.04
N PRO A 175 -23.05 -16.20 0.77
CA PRO A 175 -22.45 -16.74 1.98
C PRO A 175 -21.38 -17.77 1.64
N VAL A 176 -20.28 -17.77 2.41
CA VAL A 176 -19.24 -18.79 2.33
C VAL A 176 -19.37 -19.75 3.51
N GLY A 177 -19.42 -21.05 3.25
CA GLY A 177 -19.46 -22.10 4.26
C GLY A 177 -20.81 -22.33 4.92
N PHE A 178 -21.90 -21.67 4.48
CA PHE A 178 -23.25 -21.88 5.04
C PHE A 178 -23.71 -23.33 4.85
N SER A 179 -24.23 -23.91 5.92
CA SER A 179 -24.61 -25.33 6.01
C SER A 179 -25.74 -25.54 7.02
N ALA A 180 -26.30 -26.74 7.07
CA ALA A 180 -27.33 -27.11 8.07
C ALA A 180 -26.82 -27.01 9.52
N ASN A 181 -25.50 -27.08 9.76
CA ASN A 181 -24.93 -26.96 11.11
C ASN A 181 -25.00 -25.51 11.66
N ASP A 182 -25.21 -24.53 10.80
CA ASP A 182 -25.32 -23.12 11.18
C ASP A 182 -26.76 -22.77 11.59
N LEU A 183 -27.71 -23.73 11.50
CA LEU A 183 -29.12 -23.51 11.81
C LEU A 183 -29.41 -23.92 13.25
N SER A 184 -30.14 -23.08 13.97
CA SER A 184 -30.78 -23.42 15.25
C SER A 184 -32.27 -23.64 15.02
N ILE A 185 -32.79 -24.85 15.26
CA ILE A 185 -34.13 -25.26 14.91
C ILE A 185 -34.88 -25.60 16.19
N SER A 186 -36.14 -25.17 16.32
CA SER A 186 -37.04 -25.48 17.40
C SER A 186 -38.41 -25.92 16.85
N GLY A 187 -38.98 -26.97 17.42
CA GLY A 187 -40.32 -27.45 17.05
C GLY A 187 -40.41 -28.32 15.79
N GLY A 188 -39.30 -28.56 15.10
CA GLY A 188 -39.24 -29.31 13.86
C GLY A 188 -37.83 -29.73 13.47
N THR A 189 -37.66 -30.10 12.21
CA THR A 189 -36.36 -30.45 11.60
C THR A 189 -36.21 -29.81 10.23
N ILE A 190 -34.99 -29.50 9.83
CA ILE A 190 -34.65 -29.03 8.48
C ILE A 190 -34.04 -30.18 7.67
N SER A 191 -34.44 -30.26 6.42
CA SER A 191 -33.87 -31.20 5.42
C SER A 191 -33.75 -30.51 4.06
N ASN A 192 -32.99 -31.13 3.14
CA ASN A 192 -32.84 -30.66 1.76
C ASN A 192 -32.36 -29.21 1.63
N LEU A 193 -31.42 -28.77 2.50
CA LEU A 193 -30.79 -27.44 2.37
C LEU A 193 -29.96 -27.40 1.10
N VAL A 194 -30.37 -26.56 0.15
CA VAL A 194 -29.72 -26.39 -1.16
C VAL A 194 -29.61 -24.92 -1.55
N GLN A 195 -28.52 -24.58 -2.19
CA GLN A 195 -28.32 -23.27 -2.78
C GLN A 195 -29.08 -23.17 -4.12
N SER A 196 -29.72 -22.05 -4.38
CA SER A 196 -30.38 -21.78 -5.66
C SER A 196 -29.36 -21.70 -6.80
N THR A 197 -29.69 -22.32 -7.94
CA THR A 197 -28.86 -22.27 -9.15
C THR A 197 -29.00 -20.97 -9.92
N SER A 198 -30.09 -20.21 -9.69
CA SER A 198 -30.36 -18.93 -10.35
C SER A 198 -29.84 -17.71 -9.56
N ASP A 199 -29.78 -17.81 -8.25
CA ASP A 199 -29.24 -16.76 -7.37
C ASP A 199 -28.47 -17.39 -6.22
N PRO A 200 -27.13 -17.30 -6.19
CA PRO A 200 -26.28 -17.91 -5.15
C PRO A 200 -26.46 -17.30 -3.76
N LYS A 201 -27.16 -16.18 -3.62
CA LYS A 201 -27.53 -15.57 -2.34
C LYS A 201 -28.75 -16.24 -1.69
N VAL A 202 -29.48 -17.07 -2.45
CA VAL A 202 -30.70 -17.72 -1.97
C VAL A 202 -30.46 -19.19 -1.71
N TRP A 203 -30.88 -19.64 -0.52
CA TRP A 203 -30.91 -21.05 -0.14
C TRP A 203 -32.33 -21.45 0.23
N THR A 204 -32.68 -22.68 -0.06
CA THR A 204 -33.99 -23.23 0.29
C THR A 204 -33.83 -24.54 1.06
N ALA A 205 -34.81 -24.83 1.91
CA ALA A 205 -34.86 -26.07 2.67
C ALA A 205 -36.32 -26.49 2.89
N THR A 206 -36.49 -27.69 3.43
CA THR A 206 -37.78 -28.23 3.89
C THR A 206 -37.78 -28.23 5.42
N PHE A 207 -38.77 -27.58 6.02
CA PHE A 207 -39.06 -27.61 7.46
C PHE A 207 -40.17 -28.62 7.77
#